data_30fc1f4ec841e2ca9c5345b85f929c86
#
_entry.id   30fc1f4ec841e2ca9c5345b85f929c86
#
_cell.length_a   1.000
_cell.length_b   1.000
_cell.length_c   1.000
_cell.angle_alpha   90.00
_cell.angle_beta   90.00
_cell.angle_gamma   90.00
#
_symmetry.space_group_name_H-M   'P 1'
#
loop_
_entity.id
_entity.type
_entity.pdbx_description
1 polymer ?
#
loop_
_entity_poly.entity_id
_entity_poly.type
_entity_poly.pdbx_seq_one_letter_code
_entity_poly.pdbx_strand_id
1 'polypeptide(L)'
;STSVADSGTPSVLLIDEDDRADDEFEAFLLEILSEYAVTIPEVGEFRAEVPPVVVITSNRTRDVHDALKRRCLYHWVDHPSVEREVEILRLRAPLVPLALARDVALVAAELRD
;
A
#
# COMPACT_ATOMS: atom_id res chain seq x y z
N SER A 1 -3.31 7.32 13.87
CA SER A 1 -4.03 7.00 15.11
C SER A 1 -3.83 5.53 15.44
N THR A 2 -3.02 5.28 16.42
CA THR A 2 -2.82 3.95 16.99
C THR A 2 -4.04 3.60 17.82
N SER A 3 -4.94 2.82 17.28
CA SER A 3 -5.96 2.18 18.11
C SER A 3 -5.35 0.94 18.75
N VAL A 4 -5.04 1.02 20.02
CA VAL A 4 -4.76 -0.17 20.83
C VAL A 4 -6.09 -0.87 21.04
N ALA A 5 -6.35 -1.90 20.27
CA ALA A 5 -7.53 -2.73 20.50
C ALA A 5 -7.24 -3.69 21.68
N ASP A 6 -7.89 -3.45 22.77
CA ASP A 6 -7.80 -4.22 24.03
C ASP A 6 -8.60 -5.55 23.96
N SER A 7 -8.89 -6.07 22.77
CA SER A 7 -9.86 -7.17 22.59
C SER A 7 -9.26 -8.53 22.26
N GLY A 8 -7.94 -8.69 22.28
CA GLY A 8 -7.29 -9.94 21.84
C GLY A 8 -7.40 -10.23 20.34
N THR A 9 -8.09 -9.38 19.59
CA THR A 9 -8.17 -9.44 18.13
C THR A 9 -7.02 -8.65 17.52
N PRO A 10 -6.28 -9.19 16.53
CA PRO A 10 -5.20 -8.44 15.91
C PRO A 10 -5.74 -7.22 15.16
N SER A 11 -5.08 -6.08 15.36
CA SER A 11 -5.33 -4.86 14.59
C SER A 11 -4.78 -5.00 13.18
N VAL A 12 -5.38 -4.31 12.22
CA VAL A 12 -4.84 -4.18 10.86
C VAL A 12 -4.16 -2.81 10.73
N LEU A 13 -2.88 -2.83 10.42
CA LEU A 13 -2.09 -1.64 10.14
C LEU A 13 -1.88 -1.52 8.64
N LEU A 14 -2.43 -0.48 8.03
CA LEU A 14 -2.19 -0.14 6.64
C LEU A 14 -1.12 0.94 6.56
N ILE A 15 -0.05 0.62 5.84
CA ILE A 15 1.03 1.56 5.53
C ILE A 15 1.01 1.80 4.03
N ASP A 16 0.55 2.98 3.66
CA ASP A 16 0.55 3.42 2.27
C ASP A 16 1.87 4.12 2.00
N GLU A 17 2.77 3.42 1.33
CA GLU A 17 4.11 3.90 1.04
C GLU A 17 4.07 4.86 -0.15
N ASP A 18 4.41 6.12 0.13
CA ASP A 18 4.63 7.14 -0.89
C ASP A 18 6.04 7.00 -1.48
N ASP A 19 6.26 7.51 -2.69
CA ASP A 19 7.54 7.54 -3.42
C ASP A 19 8.72 8.14 -2.66
N ARG A 20 8.46 8.75 -1.54
CA ARG A 20 9.43 9.48 -0.72
C ARG A 20 9.95 8.68 0.47
N ALA A 21 9.64 7.40 0.56
CA ALA A 21 10.17 6.55 1.61
C ALA A 21 11.70 6.52 1.54
N ASP A 22 12.34 7.05 2.56
CA ASP A 22 13.79 7.05 2.72
C ASP A 22 14.26 5.81 3.50
N ASP A 23 15.57 5.68 3.66
CA ASP A 23 16.16 4.54 4.38
C ASP A 23 15.73 4.49 5.85
N GLU A 24 15.48 5.63 6.48
CA GLU A 24 14.98 5.70 7.86
C GLU A 24 13.56 5.13 7.98
N PHE A 25 12.70 5.44 7.03
CA PHE A 25 11.35 4.89 6.99
C PHE A 25 11.35 3.38 6.77
N GLU A 26 12.20 2.88 5.88
CA GLU A 26 12.35 1.43 5.66
C GLU A 26 12.90 0.71 6.90
N ALA A 27 13.86 1.31 7.60
CA ALA A 27 14.36 0.80 8.88
C ALA A 27 13.26 0.73 9.94
N PHE A 28 12.40 1.74 9.99
CA PHE A 28 11.22 1.78 10.86
C PHE A 28 10.23 0.65 10.53
N LEU A 29 9.95 0.42 9.24
CA LEU A 29 9.10 -0.69 8.81
C LEU A 29 9.69 -2.05 9.16
N LEU A 30 11.00 -2.22 9.01
CA LEU A 30 11.69 -3.46 9.38
C LEU A 30 11.60 -3.75 10.88
N GLU A 31 11.70 -2.73 11.73
CA GLU A 31 11.51 -2.85 13.17
C GLU A 31 10.09 -3.32 13.49
N ILE A 32 9.07 -2.69 12.92
CA ILE A 32 7.67 -3.08 13.10
C ILE A 32 7.43 -4.52 12.70
N LEU A 33 7.93 -4.93 11.54
CA LEU A 33 7.69 -6.28 11.00
C LEU A 33 8.48 -7.36 11.73
N SER A 34 9.64 -7.03 12.29
CA SER A 34 10.49 -8.00 12.97
C SER A 34 10.10 -8.21 14.43
N GLU A 35 9.78 -7.14 15.15
CA GLU A 35 9.59 -7.15 16.58
C GLU A 35 8.19 -6.73 17.03
N TYR A 36 7.36 -6.26 16.09
CA TYR A 36 6.05 -5.67 16.38
C TYR A 36 6.12 -4.55 17.42
N ALA A 37 7.20 -3.80 17.38
CA ALA A 37 7.53 -2.76 18.33
C ALA A 37 7.89 -1.46 17.59
N VAL A 38 7.69 -0.35 18.25
CA VAL A 38 8.08 0.98 17.79
C VAL A 38 8.89 1.65 18.89
N THR A 39 10.09 2.09 18.54
CA THR A 39 10.92 2.89 19.43
C THR A 39 10.76 4.37 19.09
N ILE A 40 10.24 5.13 20.06
CA ILE A 40 10.11 6.57 19.93
C ILE A 40 11.26 7.22 20.70
N PRO A 41 12.12 8.04 20.06
CA PRO A 41 13.19 8.74 20.76
C PRO A 41 12.65 9.50 21.97
N GLU A 42 13.34 9.42 23.10
CA GLU A 42 13.01 10.09 24.38
C GLU A 42 11.77 9.56 25.11
N VAL A 43 10.92 8.74 24.47
CA VAL A 43 9.70 8.21 25.09
C VAL A 43 9.85 6.75 25.46
N GLY A 44 10.50 5.95 24.63
CA GLY A 44 10.75 4.54 24.87
C GLY A 44 10.23 3.61 23.79
N GLU A 45 10.27 2.32 24.08
CA GLU A 45 9.81 1.26 23.18
C GLU A 45 8.36 0.88 23.50
N PHE A 46 7.54 0.79 22.48
CA PHE A 46 6.16 0.31 22.56
C PHE A 46 6.04 -1.00 21.78
N ARG A 47 5.67 -2.06 22.46
CA ARG A 47 5.53 -3.40 21.88
C ARG A 47 4.06 -3.84 21.87
N ALA A 48 3.61 -4.40 20.76
CA ALA A 48 2.26 -4.94 20.67
C ALA A 48 2.19 -6.31 21.38
N GLU A 49 1.19 -6.52 22.22
CA GLU A 49 0.93 -7.82 22.88
C GLU A 49 0.44 -8.84 21.85
N VAL A 50 -0.44 -8.43 20.93
CA VAL A 50 -0.92 -9.24 19.83
C VAL A 50 -0.35 -8.66 18.53
N PRO A 51 0.40 -9.46 17.73
CA PRO A 51 0.96 -8.98 16.48
C PRO A 51 -0.12 -8.46 15.54
N PRO A 52 0.00 -7.24 15.02
CA PRO A 52 -0.94 -6.71 14.03
C PRO A 52 -0.76 -7.40 12.68
N VAL A 53 -1.82 -7.42 11.89
CA VAL A 53 -1.72 -7.70 10.46
C VAL A 53 -1.27 -6.42 9.77
N VAL A 54 -0.15 -6.47 9.08
CA VAL A 54 0.43 -5.31 8.41
C VAL A 54 0.25 -5.44 6.91
N VAL A 55 -0.35 -4.43 6.29
CA VAL A 55 -0.48 -4.32 4.83
C VAL A 55 0.30 -3.10 4.38
N ILE A 56 1.24 -3.31 3.47
CA ILE A 56 2.08 -2.24 2.91
C ILE A 56 1.75 -2.12 1.43
N THR A 57 1.45 -0.92 0.98
CA THR A 57 1.24 -0.61 -0.43
C THR A 57 2.35 0.27 -0.97
N SER A 58 2.77 0.03 -2.20
CA SER A 58 3.78 0.82 -2.89
C SER A 58 3.38 1.02 -4.35
N ASN A 59 3.59 2.21 -4.88
CA ASN A 59 3.30 2.52 -6.28
C ASN A 59 4.50 2.33 -7.22
N ARG A 60 5.64 1.86 -6.70
CA ARG A 60 6.77 1.39 -7.50
C ARG A 60 7.62 2.36 -8.29
N THR A 61 7.80 3.53 -7.87
CA THR A 61 8.84 4.39 -8.45
C THR A 61 10.26 4.01 -7.99
N ARG A 62 10.37 3.16 -6.96
CA ARG A 62 11.64 2.59 -6.47
C ARG A 62 11.47 1.10 -6.20
N ASP A 63 12.55 0.37 -6.41
CA ASP A 63 12.60 -1.03 -5.97
C ASP A 63 12.46 -1.09 -4.45
N VAL A 64 11.49 -1.87 -4.00
CA VAL A 64 11.37 -2.18 -2.57
C VAL A 64 12.57 -3.02 -2.16
N HIS A 65 13.23 -2.64 -1.07
CA HIS A 65 14.39 -3.38 -0.57
C HIS A 65 14.08 -4.87 -0.34
N ASP A 66 15.00 -5.72 -0.73
CA ASP A 66 14.90 -7.18 -0.57
C ASP A 66 14.59 -7.60 0.87
N ALA A 67 15.08 -6.84 1.85
CA ALA A 67 14.82 -7.10 3.25
C ALA A 67 13.33 -7.03 3.60
N LEU A 68 12.58 -6.09 3.02
CA LEU A 68 11.13 -6.01 3.17
C LEU A 68 10.44 -7.14 2.43
N LYS A 69 10.82 -7.40 1.19
CA LYS A 69 10.24 -8.49 0.38
C LYS A 69 10.35 -9.85 1.05
N ARG A 70 11.45 -10.12 1.73
CA ARG A 70 11.68 -11.39 2.44
C ARG A 70 10.79 -11.57 3.68
N ARG A 71 10.28 -10.48 4.24
CA ARG A 71 9.43 -10.49 5.44
C ARG A 71 7.94 -10.41 5.14
N CYS A 72 7.57 -10.20 3.88
CA CYS A 72 6.20 -9.98 3.44
C CYS A 72 5.77 -11.02 2.41
N LEU A 73 4.49 -11.30 2.37
CA LEU A 73 3.89 -11.89 1.18
C LEU A 73 3.77 -10.81 0.12
N TYR A 74 4.53 -10.97 -0.94
CA TYR A 74 4.58 -9.98 -2.01
C TYR A 74 3.53 -10.28 -3.07
N HIS A 75 2.70 -9.31 -3.39
CA HIS A 75 1.73 -9.39 -4.46
C HIS A 75 1.86 -8.18 -5.38
N TRP A 76 1.99 -8.46 -6.67
CA TRP A 76 2.02 -7.45 -7.69
C TRP A 76 0.62 -7.23 -8.27
N VAL A 77 0.17 -5.99 -8.29
CA VAL A 77 -1.09 -5.61 -8.93
C VAL A 77 -0.77 -4.84 -10.20
N ASP A 78 -1.07 -5.43 -11.35
CA ASP A 78 -0.89 -4.78 -12.63
C ASP A 78 -1.90 -3.66 -12.85
N HIS A 79 -1.57 -2.79 -13.79
CA HIS A 79 -2.54 -1.84 -14.31
C HIS A 79 -3.74 -2.57 -14.90
N PRO A 80 -4.95 -2.04 -14.75
CA PRO A 80 -6.13 -2.65 -15.35
C PRO A 80 -6.02 -2.67 -16.87
N SER A 81 -6.63 -3.67 -17.49
CA SER A 81 -6.79 -3.69 -18.96
C SER A 81 -7.65 -2.52 -19.42
N VAL A 82 -7.58 -2.20 -20.71
CA VAL A 82 -8.42 -1.14 -21.29
C VAL A 82 -9.91 -1.40 -21.03
N GLU A 83 -10.36 -2.63 -21.18
CA GLU A 83 -11.75 -3.04 -20.91
C GLU A 83 -12.14 -2.80 -19.46
N ARG A 84 -11.25 -3.14 -18.53
CA ARG A 84 -11.47 -2.92 -17.10
C ARG A 84 -11.47 -1.44 -16.75
N GLU A 85 -10.63 -0.64 -17.38
CA GLU A 85 -10.64 0.82 -17.20
C GLU A 85 -11.93 1.45 -17.70
N VAL A 86 -12.45 0.98 -18.83
CA VAL A 86 -13.77 1.42 -19.33
C VAL A 86 -14.87 1.12 -18.32
N GLU A 87 -14.88 -0.06 -17.72
CA GLU A 87 -15.83 -0.40 -16.65
C GLU A 87 -15.71 0.54 -15.45
N ILE A 88 -14.50 0.81 -15.01
CA ILE A 88 -14.22 1.71 -13.88
C ILE A 88 -14.71 3.13 -14.19
N LEU A 89 -14.40 3.63 -15.38
CA LEU A 89 -14.85 4.96 -15.82
C LEU A 89 -16.38 5.06 -15.85
N ARG A 90 -17.05 4.03 -16.35
CA ARG A 90 -18.52 4.00 -16.38
C ARG A 90 -19.16 3.94 -15.00
N LEU A 91 -18.54 3.26 -14.06
CA LEU A 91 -19.00 3.20 -12.67
C LEU A 91 -18.80 4.54 -11.96
N ARG A 92 -17.68 5.21 -12.23
CA ARG A 92 -17.33 6.48 -11.59
C ARG A 92 -18.00 7.70 -12.24
N ALA A 93 -18.22 7.61 -13.55
CA ALA A 93 -18.81 8.67 -14.35
C ALA A 93 -19.89 8.09 -15.28
N PRO A 94 -21.05 7.70 -14.76
CA PRO A 94 -22.08 6.98 -15.52
C PRO A 94 -22.71 7.78 -16.67
N LEU A 95 -22.54 9.11 -16.67
CA LEU A 95 -23.03 9.98 -17.74
C LEU A 95 -22.06 10.09 -18.93
N VAL A 96 -20.85 9.57 -18.81
CA VAL A 96 -19.87 9.59 -19.90
C VAL A 96 -20.26 8.54 -20.94
N PRO A 97 -20.37 8.94 -22.24
CA PRO A 97 -20.64 7.98 -23.31
C PRO A 97 -19.55 6.89 -23.39
N LEU A 98 -19.97 5.68 -23.74
CA LEU A 98 -19.07 4.52 -23.84
C LEU A 98 -17.89 4.80 -24.80
N ALA A 99 -18.12 5.45 -25.92
CA ALA A 99 -17.09 5.80 -26.90
C ALA A 99 -16.01 6.69 -26.27
N LEU A 100 -16.41 7.71 -25.51
CA LEU A 100 -15.47 8.59 -24.82
C LEU A 100 -14.71 7.87 -23.70
N ALA A 101 -15.37 7.02 -22.91
CA ALA A 101 -14.72 6.22 -21.89
C ALA A 101 -13.65 5.31 -22.49
N ARG A 102 -13.91 4.73 -23.64
CA ARG A 102 -12.96 3.88 -24.38
C ARG A 102 -11.77 4.68 -24.89
N ASP A 103 -11.99 5.85 -25.47
CA ASP A 103 -10.91 6.73 -25.95
C ASP A 103 -9.99 7.16 -24.80
N VAL A 104 -10.56 7.55 -23.67
CA VAL A 104 -9.81 7.92 -22.47
C VAL A 104 -8.98 6.74 -21.94
N ALA A 105 -9.57 5.55 -21.88
CA ALA A 105 -8.87 4.34 -21.42
C ALA A 105 -7.70 3.98 -22.35
N LEU A 106 -7.86 4.11 -23.65
CA LEU A 106 -6.80 3.88 -24.64
C LEU A 106 -5.64 4.87 -24.47
N VAL A 107 -5.93 6.15 -24.33
CA VAL A 107 -4.91 7.18 -24.10
C VAL A 107 -4.18 6.94 -22.79
N ALA A 108 -4.90 6.58 -21.72
CA ALA A 108 -4.28 6.26 -20.44
C ALA A 108 -3.35 5.05 -20.54
N ALA A 109 -3.73 4.03 -21.28
CA ALA A 109 -2.87 2.86 -21.52
C ALA A 109 -1.59 3.23 -22.28
N GLU A 110 -1.68 4.06 -23.33
CA GLU A 110 -0.52 4.54 -24.08
C GLU A 110 0.44 5.38 -23.22
N LEU A 111 -0.08 6.17 -22.29
CA LEU A 111 0.74 7.00 -21.41
C LEU A 111 1.49 6.20 -20.34
N ARG A 112 1.09 4.94 -20.08
CA ARG A 112 1.73 4.05 -19.11
C ARG A 112 2.85 3.21 -19.72
N ASP A 113 2.84 3.04 -21.02
CA ASP A 113 3.89 2.37 -21.77
C ASP A 113 5.05 3.36 -22.04
#